data_ff0468b1ed63bafe3a1babfc9e0f6a07
#
_entry.id   ff0468b1ed63bafe3a1babfc9e0f6a07
#
_cell.length_a   1.000
_cell.length_b   1.000
_cell.length_c   1.000
_cell.angle_alpha   90.00
_cell.angle_beta   90.00
_cell.angle_gamma   90.00
#
_symmetry.space_group_name_H-M   'P 1'
#
loop_
_entity.id
_entity.type
_entity.pdbx_description
1 polymer ?
#
loop_
_entity_poly.entity_id
_entity_poly.type
_entity_poly.pdbx_seq_one_letter_code
_entity_poly.pdbx_strand_id
1 'polypeptide(L)' 'MIKTKTFVVKGTTSYNGTDVAAEKLDDMIKKFIEEKTTEYTSFKVINIQYRPTIESERHWYPSAMLVYDE' A
#
# COMPACT_ATOMS: atom_id res chain seq x y z
N MET A 1 19.00 5.47 -5.47
CA MET A 1 18.49 6.37 -4.42
C MET A 1 17.33 5.71 -3.69
N ILE A 2 17.36 5.72 -2.37
CA ILE A 2 16.29 5.14 -1.55
C ILE A 2 15.10 6.08 -1.53
N LYS A 3 13.94 5.57 -1.81
CA LYS A 3 12.69 6.34 -1.83
C LYS A 3 11.60 5.60 -1.06
N THR A 4 10.60 6.33 -0.65
CA THR A 4 9.43 5.77 0.03
C THR A 4 8.16 6.16 -0.69
N LYS A 5 7.18 5.27 -0.66
CA LYS A 5 5.85 5.53 -1.18
C LYS A 5 4.82 5.03 -0.18
N THR A 6 3.90 5.89 0.21
CA THR A 6 2.82 5.53 1.13
C THR A 6 1.54 5.30 0.36
N PHE A 7 0.87 4.21 0.69
CA PHE A 7 -0.42 3.84 0.11
C PHE A 7 -1.46 3.82 1.22
N VAL A 8 -2.59 4.44 0.98
CA VAL A 8 -3.72 4.44 1.91
C VAL A 8 -4.99 4.14 1.13
N VAL A 9 -5.78 3.21 1.63
CA VAL A 9 -7.09 2.92 1.07
C VAL A 9 -8.13 3.35 2.09
N LYS A 10 -8.93 4.35 1.74
CA LYS A 10 -10.05 4.78 2.56
C LYS A 10 -11.18 3.78 2.37
N GLY A 11 -11.42 2.99 3.39
CA GLY A 11 -12.47 2.00 3.37
C GLY A 11 -13.58 2.32 4.33
N THR A 12 -14.73 1.75 4.09
CA THR A 12 -15.82 1.78 5.04
C THR A 12 -15.68 0.62 5.99
N THR A 13 -16.10 0.82 7.22
CA THR A 13 -16.03 -0.18 8.28
C THR A 13 -17.19 -1.16 8.25
N SER A 14 -17.73 -1.47 7.09
CA SER A 14 -18.71 -2.54 7.00
C SER A 14 -17.98 -3.89 7.20
N TYR A 15 -18.69 -4.87 7.61
CA TYR A 15 -18.17 -6.22 7.91
C TYR A 15 -17.26 -6.77 6.82
N ASN A 16 -17.58 -6.45 5.58
CA ASN A 16 -16.81 -6.91 4.42
C ASN A 16 -15.82 -5.87 3.92
N GLY A 17 -15.86 -4.66 4.47
CA GLY A 17 -15.04 -3.54 3.99
C GLY A 17 -13.56 -3.72 4.26
N THR A 18 -13.23 -4.44 5.31
CA THR A 18 -11.86 -4.73 5.71
C THR A 18 -11.10 -5.50 4.66
N ASP A 19 -11.68 -6.62 4.23
CA ASP A 19 -11.04 -7.50 3.26
C ASP A 19 -10.95 -6.83 1.88
N VAL A 20 -11.99 -6.11 1.49
CA VAL A 20 -12.01 -5.38 0.23
C VAL A 20 -10.96 -4.28 0.22
N ALA A 21 -10.83 -3.56 1.32
CA ALA A 21 -9.83 -2.50 1.43
C ALA A 21 -8.41 -3.07 1.39
N ALA A 22 -8.18 -4.20 2.05
CA ALA A 22 -6.88 -4.87 2.03
C ALA A 22 -6.52 -5.34 0.61
N GLU A 23 -7.48 -5.92 -0.10
CA GLU A 23 -7.27 -6.33 -1.48
C GLU A 23 -6.94 -5.15 -2.39
N LYS A 24 -7.64 -4.02 -2.21
CA LYS A 24 -7.34 -2.80 -2.97
C LYS A 24 -5.95 -2.28 -2.68
N LEU A 25 -5.54 -2.33 -1.42
CA LEU A 25 -4.19 -1.91 -1.04
C LEU A 25 -3.14 -2.78 -1.72
N ASP A 26 -3.32 -4.10 -1.69
CA ASP A 26 -2.40 -5.02 -2.33
C ASP A 26 -2.34 -4.79 -3.85
N ASP A 27 -3.48 -4.54 -4.47
CA ASP A 27 -3.53 -4.25 -5.91
C ASP A 27 -2.80 -2.94 -6.24
N MET A 28 -2.94 -1.91 -5.42
CA MET A 28 -2.24 -0.64 -5.60
C MET A 28 -0.73 -0.83 -5.53
N ILE A 29 -0.27 -1.58 -4.54
CA ILE A 29 1.16 -1.86 -4.35
C ILE A 29 1.70 -2.66 -5.53
N LYS A 30 0.98 -3.70 -5.94
CA LYS A 30 1.37 -4.55 -7.06
C LYS A 30 1.47 -3.75 -8.35
N LYS A 31 0.48 -2.89 -8.62
CA LYS A 31 0.48 -2.03 -9.79
C LYS A 31 1.67 -1.08 -9.80
N PHE A 32 1.96 -0.47 -8.67
CA PHE A 32 3.10 0.42 -8.54
C PHE A 32 4.42 -0.32 -8.84
N ILE A 33 4.59 -1.50 -8.27
CA ILE A 33 5.79 -2.31 -8.48
C ILE A 33 5.92 -2.70 -9.97
N GLU A 34 4.83 -3.11 -10.59
CA GLU A 34 4.84 -3.48 -12.01
C GLU A 34 5.22 -2.30 -12.91
N GLU A 35 4.65 -1.12 -12.66
CA GLU A 35 4.95 0.08 -13.41
C GLU A 35 6.42 0.49 -13.26
N LYS A 36 6.92 0.48 -12.03
CA LYS A 36 8.31 0.86 -11.77
C LYS A 36 9.30 -0.16 -12.34
N THR A 37 8.98 -1.43 -12.28
CA THR A 37 9.84 -2.48 -12.84
C THR A 37 9.93 -2.35 -14.35
N THR A 38 8.86 -1.89 -14.99
CA THR A 38 8.85 -1.65 -16.43
C THR A 38 9.66 -0.41 -16.81
N GLU A 39 9.57 0.65 -16.00
CA GLU A 39 10.27 1.92 -16.29
C GLU A 39 11.76 1.89 -15.96
N TYR A 40 12.13 1.21 -14.86
CA TYR A 40 13.48 1.25 -14.33
C TYR A 40 14.04 -0.15 -14.14
N THR A 41 15.14 -0.44 -14.81
CA THR A 41 15.81 -1.74 -14.68
C THR A 41 16.47 -1.92 -13.31
N SER A 42 16.75 -0.81 -12.63
CA SER A 42 17.40 -0.82 -11.32
C SER A 42 16.41 -0.78 -10.15
N PHE A 43 15.12 -0.83 -10.43
CA PHE A 43 14.10 -0.77 -9.38
C PHE A 43 14.18 -2.02 -8.49
N LYS A 44 14.21 -1.80 -7.19
CA LYS A 44 14.28 -2.88 -6.22
C LYS A 44 13.47 -2.53 -4.97
N VAL A 45 12.60 -3.44 -4.57
CA VAL A 45 11.86 -3.30 -3.32
C VAL A 45 12.76 -3.70 -2.16
N ILE A 46 12.88 -2.83 -1.17
CA ILE A 46 13.69 -3.06 0.03
C ILE A 46 12.80 -3.59 1.15
N ASN A 47 11.67 -2.93 1.39
CA ASN A 47 10.78 -3.31 2.48
C ASN A 47 9.37 -2.80 2.23
N ILE A 48 8.39 -3.51 2.78
CA ILE A 48 7.00 -3.08 2.82
C ILE A 48 6.52 -3.19 4.26
N GLN A 49 5.98 -2.10 4.78
CA GLN A 49 5.41 -2.07 6.13
C GLN A 49 3.92 -1.81 6.04
N TYR A 50 3.12 -2.73 6.54
CA TYR A 50 1.68 -2.58 6.61
C TYR A 50 1.29 -2.01 7.95
N ARG A 51 0.45 -0.99 7.95
CA ARG A 51 -0.04 -0.35 9.17
C ARG A 51 -1.54 -0.13 9.08
N PRO A 52 -2.32 -0.61 10.03
CA PRO A 52 -3.70 -0.17 10.16
C PRO A 52 -3.70 1.25 10.73
N THR A 53 -4.37 2.17 10.07
CA THR A 53 -4.57 3.51 10.60
C THR A 53 -5.99 3.57 11.15
N ILE A 54 -6.10 3.70 12.47
CA ILE A 54 -7.40 3.80 13.12
C ILE A 54 -7.68 5.27 13.35
N GLU A 55 -8.68 5.81 12.65
CA GLU A 55 -9.08 7.20 12.78
C GLU A 55 -10.19 7.35 13.83
N SER A 56 -11.04 6.33 13.96
CA SER A 56 -12.08 6.29 14.98
C SER A 56 -12.52 4.83 15.18
N GLU A 57 -13.37 4.57 16.17
CA GLU A 57 -13.90 3.23 16.41
C GLU A 57 -14.61 2.63 15.20
N ARG A 58 -15.05 3.47 14.28
CA ARG A 58 -15.80 3.06 13.10
C ARG A 58 -15.06 3.21 11.78
N HIS A 59 -13.90 3.84 11.81
CA HIS A 59 -13.14 4.15 10.59
C HIS A 59 -11.69 3.74 10.78
N TRP A 60 -11.26 2.74 10.04
CA TRP A 60 -9.86 2.43 9.95
C TRP A 60 -9.50 2.24 8.48
N TYR A 61 -8.30 2.62 8.16
CA TYR A 61 -7.80 2.58 6.79
C TYR A 61 -6.55 1.70 6.75
N PRO A 62 -6.55 0.66 5.92
CA PRO A 62 -5.29 -0.06 5.72
C PRO A 62 -4.32 0.85 4.98
N SER A 63 -3.09 0.84 5.44
CA SER A 63 -2.03 1.61 4.81
C SER A 63 -0.76 0.78 4.75
N ALA A 64 0.12 1.15 3.83
CA ALA A 64 1.42 0.52 3.70
C ALA A 64 2.44 1.54 3.25
N MET A 65 3.66 1.37 3.71
CA MET A 65 4.79 2.16 3.23
C MET A 65 5.75 1.24 2.52
N LEU A 66 6.02 1.55 1.28
CA LEU A 66 6.98 0.83 0.46
C LEU A 66 8.30 1.58 0.46
N VAL A 67 9.38 0.89 0.80
CA VAL A 67 10.74 1.43 0.70
C VAL A 67 11.40 0.75 -0.49
N TYR A 68 11.92 1.53 -1.39
CA TYR A 68 12.49 1.00 -2.63
C TYR A 68 13.71 1.82 -3.07
N ASP A 69 14.49 1.20 -3.95
CA ASP A 69 15.64 1.84 -4.58
C ASP A 69 15.39 1.94 -6.09
N GLU A 70 15.76 3.07 -6.62
CA GLU A 70 15.51 3.29 -8.07
C GLU A 70 16.69 4.04 -8.72
#